data_6aa7456c07a5fe0028e0f13abffc9f35
#
_entry.id   6aa7456c07a5fe0028e0f13abffc9f35
#
_cell.length_a   1.000
_cell.length_b   1.000
_cell.length_c   1.000
_cell.angle_alpha   90.00
_cell.angle_beta   90.00
_cell.angle_gamma   90.00
#
_symmetry.space_group_name_H-M   'P 1'
#
loop_
_entity.id
_entity.type
_entity.pdbx_description
1 polymer ?
#
loop_
_entity_poly.entity_id
_entity_poly.type
_entity_poly.pdbx_seq_one_letter_code
_entity_poly.pdbx_strand_id
1 'polypeptide(L)'
;MRDDLKQPVPDTQSHTVESVLAIAKHPIHPMLVTFPIAFLSMVVITDVLFLWLGAEFWAELSFWLNVGGLGFGVLAGVVGTIDMMSIRVVRRHVSAWNHFIVAVMVLAMAALGVWLRLPGHAEAVWPWGLLSSATMAVLVGVAGWLGGTLSFRHGVGVYGDGETEAATGRDAVEKPPAE
;
A
#
# COMPACT_ATOMS: atom_id res chain seq x y z
N MET A 1 -21.32 -2.84 44.78
CA MET A 1 -21.51 -3.56 43.53
C MET A 1 -21.07 -2.62 42.39
N ARG A 2 -19.97 -2.90 41.87
CA ARG A 2 -18.96 -2.29 40.95
C ARG A 2 -19.45 -1.19 40.01
N ASP A 3 -19.26 0.06 40.44
CA ASP A 3 -19.35 1.27 39.59
C ASP A 3 -17.97 1.75 39.08
N ASP A 4 -16.91 0.99 39.35
CA ASP A 4 -15.52 1.30 39.05
C ASP A 4 -15.06 0.89 37.64
N LEU A 5 -15.97 0.38 36.79
CA LEU A 5 -15.64 -0.06 35.42
C LEU A 5 -15.95 0.97 34.34
N LYS A 6 -16.43 2.16 34.71
CA LYS A 6 -16.57 3.29 33.77
C LYS A 6 -15.51 4.35 34.01
N GLN A 7 -14.24 3.95 33.95
CA GLN A 7 -13.25 4.97 33.65
C GLN A 7 -13.52 5.48 32.24
N PRO A 8 -13.66 6.80 32.04
CA PRO A 8 -13.71 7.34 30.70
C PRO A 8 -12.45 6.86 30.00
N VAL A 9 -12.59 6.14 28.89
CA VAL A 9 -11.48 5.90 27.98
C VAL A 9 -10.91 7.29 27.70
N PRO A 10 -9.63 7.56 27.98
CA PRO A 10 -9.05 8.85 27.66
C PRO A 10 -9.43 9.12 26.20
N ASP A 11 -9.95 10.31 25.94
CA ASP A 11 -10.26 10.77 24.60
C ASP A 11 -8.93 10.74 23.83
N THR A 12 -8.61 9.57 23.29
CA THR A 12 -7.55 9.42 22.32
C THR A 12 -8.13 10.11 21.09
N GLN A 13 -7.89 11.43 21.01
CA GLN A 13 -8.12 12.19 19.79
C GLN A 13 -7.52 11.35 18.65
N SER A 14 -8.38 10.67 17.92
CA SER A 14 -7.99 9.91 16.75
C SER A 14 -7.56 10.94 15.72
N HIS A 15 -6.25 11.22 15.68
CA HIS A 15 -5.67 12.06 14.65
C HIS A 15 -5.86 11.35 13.31
N THR A 16 -6.99 11.61 12.66
CA THR A 16 -7.27 11.13 11.32
C THR A 16 -6.64 12.08 10.32
N VAL A 17 -5.86 11.54 9.40
CA VAL A 17 -5.20 12.29 8.33
C VAL A 17 -5.89 11.94 7.03
N GLU A 18 -6.69 12.88 6.53
CA GLU A 18 -7.42 12.68 5.27
C GLU A 18 -6.46 12.66 4.07
N SER A 19 -6.79 11.81 3.09
CA SER A 19 -6.10 11.76 1.80
C SER A 19 -6.46 12.98 0.96
N VAL A 20 -5.49 13.55 0.27
CA VAL A 20 -5.71 14.66 -0.69
C VAL A 20 -6.42 14.15 -1.95
N LEU A 21 -6.07 12.93 -2.37
CA LEU A 21 -6.69 12.28 -3.52
C LEU A 21 -7.80 11.33 -3.06
N ALA A 22 -9.03 11.87 -2.98
CA ALA A 22 -10.22 11.11 -2.60
C ALA A 22 -11.40 11.43 -3.52
N ILE A 23 -12.26 10.43 -3.77
CA ILE A 23 -13.53 10.56 -4.48
C ILE A 23 -14.65 10.30 -3.48
N ALA A 24 -15.54 11.26 -3.26
CA ALA A 24 -16.65 11.16 -2.31
C ALA A 24 -16.17 10.66 -0.91
N LYS A 25 -15.08 11.24 -0.39
CA LYS A 25 -14.42 10.84 0.86
C LYS A 25 -13.81 9.42 0.87
N HIS A 26 -13.66 8.77 -0.27
CA HIS A 26 -12.96 7.48 -0.37
C HIS A 26 -11.55 7.71 -0.92
N PRO A 27 -10.51 7.39 -0.17
CA PRO A 27 -9.13 7.60 -0.60
C PRO A 27 -8.77 6.67 -1.76
N ILE A 28 -8.27 7.23 -2.86
CA ILE A 28 -8.03 6.50 -4.11
C ILE A 28 -6.89 5.50 -3.95
N HIS A 29 -5.80 5.87 -3.25
CA HIS A 29 -4.64 5.00 -3.08
C HIS A 29 -4.98 3.64 -2.45
N PRO A 30 -5.67 3.55 -1.29
CA PRO A 30 -6.08 2.27 -0.70
C PRO A 30 -6.98 1.43 -1.61
N MET A 31 -7.82 2.07 -2.43
CA MET A 31 -8.66 1.36 -3.40
C MET A 31 -7.82 0.74 -4.53
N LEU A 32 -6.83 1.48 -5.04
CA LEU A 32 -5.99 1.01 -6.14
C LEU A 32 -5.01 -0.09 -5.72
N VAL A 33 -4.43 -0.03 -4.52
CA VAL A 33 -3.41 -1.00 -4.08
C VAL A 33 -3.94 -2.43 -3.97
N THR A 34 -5.24 -2.63 -3.88
CA THR A 34 -5.84 -3.97 -3.83
C THR A 34 -5.52 -4.80 -5.06
N PHE A 35 -5.48 -4.18 -6.24
CA PHE A 35 -5.15 -4.86 -7.50
C PHE A 35 -3.70 -5.34 -7.56
N PRO A 36 -2.67 -4.51 -7.38
CA PRO A 36 -1.30 -5.00 -7.39
C PRO A 36 -1.02 -6.00 -6.27
N ILE A 37 -1.61 -5.85 -5.09
CA ILE A 37 -1.47 -6.84 -4.01
C ILE A 37 -1.98 -8.20 -4.50
N ALA A 38 -3.20 -8.28 -5.04
CA ALA A 38 -3.78 -9.52 -5.51
C ALA A 38 -2.97 -10.11 -6.68
N PHE A 39 -2.70 -9.31 -7.71
CA PHE A 39 -2.02 -9.80 -8.92
C PHE A 39 -0.60 -10.25 -8.62
N LEU A 40 0.22 -9.43 -7.96
CA LEU A 40 1.62 -9.75 -7.70
C LEU A 40 1.80 -10.91 -6.70
N SER A 41 0.86 -11.07 -5.76
CA SER A 41 0.86 -12.25 -4.87
C SER A 41 0.53 -13.55 -5.61
N MET A 42 -0.29 -13.48 -6.67
CA MET A 42 -0.63 -14.65 -7.48
C MET A 42 0.49 -15.10 -8.42
N VAL A 43 1.44 -14.23 -8.77
CA VAL A 43 2.54 -14.57 -9.68
C VAL A 43 3.35 -15.77 -9.17
N VAL A 44 3.76 -15.77 -7.91
CA VAL A 44 4.53 -16.89 -7.35
C VAL A 44 3.71 -18.17 -7.30
N ILE A 45 2.41 -18.08 -7.04
CA ILE A 45 1.50 -19.24 -7.02
C ILE A 45 1.40 -19.84 -8.41
N THR A 46 1.19 -19.02 -9.44
CA THR A 46 1.12 -19.48 -10.83
C THR A 46 2.44 -20.03 -11.34
N ASP A 47 3.58 -19.45 -10.93
CA ASP A 47 4.91 -20.02 -11.22
C ASP A 47 5.07 -21.42 -10.62
N VAL A 48 4.67 -21.62 -9.36
CA VAL A 48 4.71 -22.94 -8.70
C VAL A 48 3.77 -23.93 -9.38
N LEU A 49 2.56 -23.50 -9.78
CA LEU A 49 1.61 -24.34 -10.50
C LEU A 49 2.15 -24.74 -11.89
N PHE A 50 2.84 -23.84 -12.59
CA PHE A 50 3.53 -24.19 -13.81
C PHE A 50 4.59 -25.28 -13.62
N LEU A 51 5.43 -25.13 -12.62
CA LEU A 51 6.48 -26.12 -12.32
C LEU A 51 5.91 -27.48 -11.89
N TRP A 52 4.75 -27.49 -11.27
CA TRP A 52 4.11 -28.72 -10.81
C TRP A 52 3.28 -29.42 -11.90
N LEU A 53 2.52 -28.65 -12.69
CA LEU A 53 1.55 -29.18 -13.65
C LEU A 53 2.10 -29.23 -15.10
N GLY A 54 3.14 -28.45 -15.43
CA GLY A 54 3.77 -28.39 -16.74
C GLY A 54 2.92 -27.72 -17.82
N ALA A 55 1.77 -27.13 -17.46
CA ALA A 55 0.89 -26.48 -18.45
C ALA A 55 1.29 -25.02 -18.67
N GLU A 56 1.61 -24.67 -19.92
CA GLU A 56 2.06 -23.33 -20.33
C GLU A 56 1.09 -22.21 -19.94
N PHE A 57 -0.20 -22.52 -19.84
CA PHE A 57 -1.23 -21.61 -19.35
C PHE A 57 -0.82 -20.91 -18.04
N TRP A 58 -0.20 -21.63 -17.11
CA TRP A 58 0.19 -21.06 -15.81
C TRP A 58 1.36 -20.07 -15.93
N ALA A 59 2.30 -20.33 -16.84
CA ALA A 59 3.41 -19.40 -17.11
C ALA A 59 2.91 -18.14 -17.83
N GLU A 60 1.98 -18.28 -18.77
CA GLU A 60 1.34 -17.15 -19.44
C GLU A 60 0.50 -16.33 -18.48
N LEU A 61 -0.30 -16.98 -17.62
CA LEU A 61 -1.07 -16.30 -16.58
C LEU A 61 -0.16 -15.54 -15.60
N SER A 62 0.97 -16.15 -15.20
CA SER A 62 1.99 -15.51 -14.36
C SER A 62 2.51 -14.21 -15.00
N PHE A 63 2.81 -14.23 -16.29
CA PHE A 63 3.26 -13.05 -17.02
C PHE A 63 2.20 -11.94 -17.00
N TRP A 64 0.94 -12.26 -17.35
CA TRP A 64 -0.12 -11.24 -17.41
C TRP A 64 -0.51 -10.69 -16.05
N LEU A 65 -0.49 -11.52 -15.01
CA LEU A 65 -0.67 -11.07 -13.63
C LEU A 65 0.45 -10.09 -13.21
N ASN A 66 1.69 -10.37 -13.62
CA ASN A 66 2.82 -9.50 -13.33
C ASN A 66 2.71 -8.15 -14.07
N VAL A 67 2.33 -8.17 -15.36
CA VAL A 67 2.08 -6.96 -16.18
C VAL A 67 0.94 -6.13 -15.57
N GLY A 68 -0.19 -6.75 -15.24
CA GLY A 68 -1.33 -6.08 -14.63
C GLY A 68 -0.97 -5.51 -13.25
N GLY A 69 -0.27 -6.30 -12.43
CA GLY A 69 0.20 -5.88 -11.11
C GLY A 69 1.16 -4.71 -11.17
N LEU A 70 2.10 -4.70 -12.13
CA LEU A 70 2.99 -3.57 -12.38
C LEU A 70 2.20 -2.33 -12.81
N GLY A 71 1.28 -2.45 -13.77
CA GLY A 71 0.48 -1.34 -14.28
C GLY A 71 -0.36 -0.67 -13.19
N PHE A 72 -1.16 -1.46 -12.46
CA PHE A 72 -1.94 -0.93 -11.34
C PHE A 72 -1.05 -0.45 -10.18
N GLY A 73 0.09 -1.11 -9.96
CA GLY A 73 1.06 -0.72 -8.96
C GLY A 73 1.68 0.66 -9.24
N VAL A 74 2.01 0.95 -10.49
CA VAL A 74 2.49 2.28 -10.90
C VAL A 74 1.40 3.34 -10.68
N LEU A 75 0.15 3.06 -11.06
CA LEU A 75 -0.97 3.99 -10.83
C LEU A 75 -1.16 4.26 -9.33
N ALA A 76 -1.20 3.21 -8.51
CA ALA A 76 -1.31 3.34 -7.06
C ALA A 76 -0.09 4.08 -6.47
N GLY A 77 1.11 3.81 -6.97
CA GLY A 77 2.35 4.46 -6.56
C GLY A 77 2.34 5.97 -6.84
N VAL A 78 1.84 6.39 -8.00
CA VAL A 78 1.70 7.82 -8.34
C VAL A 78 0.74 8.50 -7.36
N VAL A 79 -0.46 7.92 -7.15
CA VAL A 79 -1.46 8.47 -6.22
C VAL A 79 -0.92 8.54 -4.79
N GLY A 80 -0.30 7.45 -4.29
CA GLY A 80 0.28 7.40 -2.95
C GLY A 80 1.46 8.38 -2.77
N THR A 81 2.25 8.61 -3.83
CA THR A 81 3.34 9.60 -3.80
C THR A 81 2.78 11.02 -3.70
N ILE A 82 1.72 11.33 -4.44
CA ILE A 82 1.06 12.64 -4.36
C ILE A 82 0.52 12.86 -2.94
N ASP A 83 -0.20 11.90 -2.36
CA ASP A 83 -0.70 12.00 -0.99
C ASP A 83 0.45 12.20 0.01
N MET A 84 1.50 11.36 -0.05
CA MET A 84 2.65 11.46 0.84
C MET A 84 3.35 12.81 0.75
N MET A 85 3.54 13.36 -0.47
CA MET A 85 4.23 14.63 -0.65
C MET A 85 3.38 15.83 -0.26
N SER A 86 2.06 15.74 -0.43
CA SER A 86 1.12 16.82 -0.13
C SER A 86 0.83 16.95 1.37
N ILE A 87 0.89 15.86 2.13
CA ILE A 87 0.51 15.83 3.54
C ILE A 87 1.78 15.91 4.41
N ARG A 88 2.02 17.08 5.02
CA ARG A 88 3.25 17.33 5.83
C ARG A 88 3.42 16.34 6.98
N VAL A 89 2.35 15.97 7.66
CA VAL A 89 2.38 15.04 8.80
C VAL A 89 2.84 13.67 8.32
N VAL A 90 2.26 13.13 7.25
CA VAL A 90 2.63 11.83 6.67
C VAL A 90 4.11 11.82 6.27
N ARG A 91 4.58 12.88 5.59
CA ARG A 91 5.97 13.00 5.15
C ARG A 91 7.00 12.99 6.28
N ARG A 92 6.60 13.34 7.52
CA ARG A 92 7.48 13.33 8.71
C ARG A 92 7.57 11.96 9.37
N HIS A 93 6.65 11.03 9.06
CA HIS A 93 6.66 9.69 9.64
C HIS A 93 7.66 8.77 8.93
N VAL A 94 8.56 8.17 9.70
CA VAL A 94 9.51 7.15 9.21
C VAL A 94 8.76 5.97 8.56
N SER A 95 7.60 5.57 9.13
CA SER A 95 6.78 4.50 8.59
C SER A 95 6.30 4.77 7.16
N ALA A 96 6.01 6.04 6.81
CA ALA A 96 5.61 6.42 5.46
C ALA A 96 6.76 6.24 4.46
N TRP A 97 7.96 6.65 4.83
CA TRP A 97 9.16 6.44 4.01
C TRP A 97 9.51 4.98 3.85
N ASN A 98 9.44 4.18 4.91
CA ASN A 98 9.68 2.74 4.83
C ASN A 98 8.68 2.06 3.90
N HIS A 99 7.38 2.39 4.01
CA HIS A 99 6.38 1.88 3.09
C HIS A 99 6.67 2.29 1.65
N PHE A 100 6.99 3.56 1.40
CA PHE A 100 7.32 4.08 0.08
C PHE A 100 8.51 3.35 -0.55
N ILE A 101 9.61 3.17 0.20
CA ILE A 101 10.81 2.47 -0.28
C ILE A 101 10.47 1.02 -0.65
N VAL A 102 9.74 0.30 0.22
CA VAL A 102 9.36 -1.09 -0.06
C VAL A 102 8.41 -1.17 -1.25
N ALA A 103 7.47 -0.23 -1.41
CA ALA A 103 6.60 -0.17 -2.58
C ALA A 103 7.38 0.03 -3.89
N VAL A 104 8.39 0.91 -3.88
CA VAL A 104 9.30 1.08 -5.03
C VAL A 104 10.08 -0.21 -5.32
N MET A 105 10.54 -0.93 -4.29
CA MET A 105 11.20 -2.23 -4.47
C MET A 105 10.25 -3.28 -5.08
N VAL A 106 8.98 -3.32 -4.65
CA VAL A 106 7.95 -4.18 -5.27
C VAL A 106 7.80 -3.88 -6.75
N LEU A 107 7.67 -2.59 -7.13
CA LEU A 107 7.56 -2.20 -8.54
C LEU A 107 8.80 -2.54 -9.34
N ALA A 108 10.00 -2.37 -8.78
CA ALA A 108 11.24 -2.76 -9.42
C ALA A 108 11.31 -4.27 -9.65
N MET A 109 10.89 -5.08 -8.67
CA MET A 109 10.83 -6.54 -8.81
C MET A 109 9.75 -6.97 -9.82
N ALA A 110 8.60 -6.30 -9.86
CA ALA A 110 7.58 -6.55 -10.87
C ALA A 110 8.08 -6.22 -12.29
N ALA A 111 8.75 -5.09 -12.46
CA ALA A 111 9.37 -4.72 -13.74
C ALA A 111 10.45 -5.73 -14.17
N LEU A 112 11.31 -6.16 -13.24
CA LEU A 112 12.28 -7.22 -13.47
C LEU A 112 11.59 -8.53 -13.89
N GLY A 113 10.52 -8.91 -13.19
CA GLY A 113 9.74 -10.10 -13.48
C GLY A 113 9.12 -10.08 -14.88
N VAL A 114 8.57 -8.94 -15.31
CA VAL A 114 8.09 -8.73 -16.68
C VAL A 114 9.24 -8.87 -17.67
N TRP A 115 10.34 -8.17 -17.44
CA TRP A 115 11.51 -8.18 -18.34
C TRP A 115 12.08 -9.59 -18.53
N LEU A 116 12.21 -10.37 -17.46
CA LEU A 116 12.71 -11.76 -17.53
C LEU A 116 11.81 -12.66 -18.40
N ARG A 117 10.49 -12.39 -18.43
CA ARG A 117 9.52 -13.24 -19.14
C ARG A 117 9.24 -12.80 -20.58
N LEU A 118 9.76 -11.64 -21.02
CA LEU A 118 9.57 -11.16 -22.40
C LEU A 118 10.09 -12.10 -23.47
N PRO A 119 11.26 -12.79 -23.33
CA PRO A 119 11.77 -13.70 -24.37
C PRO A 119 10.98 -15.00 -24.47
N GLY A 120 10.39 -15.48 -23.38
CA GLY A 120 9.61 -16.69 -23.28
C GLY A 120 9.04 -16.87 -21.89
N HIS A 121 7.74 -17.07 -21.77
CA HIS A 121 7.07 -17.08 -20.47
C HIS A 121 7.42 -18.34 -19.67
N ALA A 122 7.41 -19.50 -20.32
CA ALA A 122 7.65 -20.80 -19.67
C ALA A 122 9.13 -20.98 -19.28
N GLU A 123 10.04 -20.67 -20.17
CA GLU A 123 11.48 -20.84 -19.98
C GLU A 123 12.00 -19.91 -18.89
N ALA A 124 11.37 -18.75 -18.72
CA ALA A 124 11.77 -17.76 -17.73
C ALA A 124 11.40 -18.14 -16.29
N VAL A 125 10.43 -19.05 -16.08
CA VAL A 125 9.96 -19.36 -14.72
C VAL A 125 11.07 -19.93 -13.87
N TRP A 126 11.87 -20.86 -14.37
CA TRP A 126 12.96 -21.46 -13.61
C TRP A 126 14.34 -21.06 -14.12
N PRO A 127 15.29 -20.68 -13.22
CA PRO A 127 15.06 -20.44 -11.76
C PRO A 127 14.71 -18.97 -11.45
N TRP A 128 15.03 -18.03 -12.35
CA TRP A 128 15.04 -16.61 -12.05
C TRP A 128 13.66 -15.98 -11.93
N GLY A 129 12.70 -16.46 -12.71
CA GLY A 129 11.31 -16.05 -12.61
C GLY A 129 10.72 -16.36 -11.23
N LEU A 130 10.89 -17.60 -10.76
CA LEU A 130 10.41 -18.02 -9.45
C LEU A 130 11.11 -17.26 -8.32
N LEU A 131 12.43 -17.07 -8.40
CA LEU A 131 13.16 -16.32 -7.39
C LEU A 131 12.68 -14.86 -7.31
N SER A 132 12.46 -14.22 -8.47
CA SER A 132 11.94 -12.85 -8.51
C SER A 132 10.52 -12.74 -7.96
N SER A 133 9.62 -13.67 -8.32
CA SER A 133 8.23 -13.67 -7.85
C SER A 133 8.12 -14.00 -6.35
N ALA A 134 8.94 -14.92 -5.84
CA ALA A 134 9.01 -15.22 -4.42
C ALA A 134 9.50 -14.01 -3.60
N THR A 135 10.57 -13.35 -4.06
CA THR A 135 11.07 -12.13 -3.42
C THR A 135 10.02 -11.01 -3.46
N MET A 136 9.35 -10.84 -4.60
CA MET A 136 8.26 -9.87 -4.77
C MET A 136 7.11 -10.15 -3.82
N ALA A 137 6.69 -11.40 -3.65
CA ALA A 137 5.61 -11.77 -2.73
C ALA A 137 5.94 -11.42 -1.27
N VAL A 138 7.18 -11.64 -0.84
CA VAL A 138 7.65 -11.21 0.49
C VAL A 138 7.59 -9.70 0.63
N LEU A 139 8.07 -8.95 -0.37
CA LEU A 139 8.03 -7.50 -0.36
C LEU A 139 6.61 -6.94 -0.36
N VAL A 140 5.67 -7.57 -1.08
CA VAL A 140 4.24 -7.23 -1.05
C VAL A 140 3.67 -7.40 0.36
N GLY A 141 4.02 -8.51 1.03
CA GLY A 141 3.62 -8.74 2.43
C GLY A 141 4.15 -7.66 3.37
N VAL A 142 5.43 -7.28 3.24
CA VAL A 142 6.05 -6.21 4.03
C VAL A 142 5.40 -4.85 3.73
N ALA A 143 5.15 -4.53 2.44
CA ALA A 143 4.48 -3.30 2.04
C ALA A 143 3.06 -3.23 2.63
N GLY A 144 2.31 -4.34 2.58
CA GLY A 144 0.97 -4.45 3.16
C GLY A 144 0.98 -4.21 4.67
N TRP A 145 1.93 -4.81 5.39
CA TRP A 145 2.11 -4.60 6.83
C TRP A 145 2.41 -3.12 7.16
N LEU A 146 3.33 -2.51 6.44
CA LEU A 146 3.70 -1.11 6.65
C LEU A 146 2.55 -0.16 6.31
N GLY A 147 1.82 -0.42 5.21
CA GLY A 147 0.62 0.33 4.82
C GLY A 147 -0.50 0.20 5.86
N GLY A 148 -0.75 -1.02 6.36
CA GLY A 148 -1.68 -1.26 7.46
C GLY A 148 -1.28 -0.49 8.74
N THR A 149 0.02 -0.41 9.04
CA THR A 149 0.51 0.39 10.17
C THR A 149 0.20 1.88 10.00
N LEU A 150 0.35 2.42 8.79
CA LEU A 150 0.01 3.82 8.50
C LEU A 150 -1.48 4.09 8.71
N SER A 151 -2.35 3.22 8.23
CA SER A 151 -3.80 3.39 8.35
C SER A 151 -4.29 3.14 9.78
N PHE A 152 -3.91 2.02 10.40
CA PHE A 152 -4.49 1.62 11.69
C PHE A 152 -3.80 2.24 12.91
N ARG A 153 -2.51 2.60 12.85
CA ARG A 153 -1.81 3.24 13.97
C ARG A 153 -1.68 4.74 13.84
N HIS A 154 -1.59 5.24 12.60
CA HIS A 154 -1.37 6.66 12.34
C HIS A 154 -2.57 7.36 11.69
N GLY A 155 -3.69 6.64 11.49
CA GLY A 155 -4.93 7.19 10.97
C GLY A 155 -4.83 7.77 9.55
N VAL A 156 -3.80 7.40 8.78
CA VAL A 156 -3.60 7.93 7.42
C VAL A 156 -4.61 7.31 6.45
N GLY A 157 -5.34 8.16 5.73
CA GLY A 157 -6.40 7.74 4.81
C GLY A 157 -7.66 7.25 5.52
N VAL A 158 -7.83 7.54 6.80
CA VAL A 158 -9.03 7.21 7.58
C VAL A 158 -9.82 8.49 7.80
N TYR A 159 -11.12 8.45 7.52
CA TYR A 159 -12.06 9.53 7.82
C TYR A 159 -12.74 9.20 9.14
N GLY A 160 -12.64 10.11 10.11
CA GLY A 160 -13.30 9.99 11.42
C GLY A 160 -14.16 11.24 11.68
N ASP A 161 -15.03 11.15 12.68
CA ASP A 161 -15.85 12.28 13.14
C ASP A 161 -15.02 13.32 13.96
N GLY A 162 -13.69 13.11 14.08
CA GLY A 162 -12.75 14.04 14.71
C GLY A 162 -12.52 15.26 13.81
N GLU A 163 -12.40 16.42 14.43
CA GLU A 163 -12.07 17.67 13.77
C GLU A 163 -10.83 17.46 12.88
N THR A 164 -11.00 17.65 11.60
CA THR A 164 -9.92 17.64 10.65
C THR A 164 -9.00 18.78 11.04
N GLU A 165 -7.85 18.52 11.66
CA GLU A 165 -6.75 19.47 11.61
C GLU A 165 -6.37 19.56 10.14
N ALA A 166 -7.10 20.42 9.45
CA ALA A 166 -6.83 20.76 8.07
C ALA A 166 -5.34 21.13 8.01
N ALA A 167 -4.57 20.37 7.25
CA ALA A 167 -3.19 20.68 6.90
C ALA A 167 -3.09 21.93 6.00
N THR A 168 -3.98 22.88 6.20
CA THR A 168 -3.88 24.24 5.73
C THR A 168 -3.18 25.00 6.85
N GLY A 169 -1.94 25.42 6.60
CA GLY A 169 -1.16 26.27 7.50
C GLY A 169 -1.83 27.64 7.74
N ARG A 170 -2.96 27.60 8.43
CA ARG A 170 -3.55 28.74 9.08
C ARG A 170 -3.20 28.54 10.55
N ASP A 171 -2.29 29.39 11.02
CA ASP A 171 -1.96 29.59 12.40
C ASP A 171 -3.25 29.63 13.22
N ALA A 172 -3.28 28.80 14.28
CA ALA A 172 -4.34 28.87 15.28
C ALA A 172 -4.39 30.33 15.75
N VAL A 173 -5.44 31.05 15.34
CA VAL A 173 -5.76 32.35 15.94
C VAL A 173 -6.12 32.05 17.39
N GLU A 174 -5.19 32.38 18.24
CA GLU A 174 -5.32 32.32 19.70
C GLU A 174 -6.61 33.06 20.09
N LYS A 175 -7.56 32.30 20.64
CA LYS A 175 -8.80 32.85 21.13
C LYS A 175 -8.49 33.66 22.38
N PRO A 176 -8.80 34.97 22.43
CA PRO A 176 -8.51 35.75 23.63
C PRO A 176 -9.29 35.22 24.83
N PRO A 177 -8.74 35.31 26.05
CA PRO A 177 -9.39 34.85 27.26
C PRO A 177 -10.73 35.60 27.46
N ALA A 178 -11.76 34.84 27.82
CA ALA A 178 -13.06 35.40 28.19
C ALA A 178 -12.90 36.17 29.50
N GLU A 179 -13.28 37.46 29.50
CA GLU A 179 -13.44 38.30 30.68
C GLU A 179 -14.63 37.88 31.54
#